data_2c73f06c51b9c26c2b4c69151d631d3c
#
_entry.id   2c73f06c51b9c26c2b4c69151d631d3c
#
_cell.length_a   1.000
_cell.length_b   1.000
_cell.length_c   1.000
_cell.angle_alpha   90.00
_cell.angle_beta   90.00
_cell.angle_gamma   90.00
#
_symmetry.space_group_name_H-M   'P 1'
#
loop_
_entity.id
_entity.type
_entity.pdbx_description
1 polymer ?
#
loop_
_entity_poly.entity_id
_entity_poly.type
_entity_poly.pdbx_seq_one_letter_code
_entity_poly.pdbx_strand_id
1 'polypeptide(L)'
;SMAQIRQLAGMRGLMADTAGRTIEIPIKANFREGLSVLEYFISSRGARKGMADTALRTADSGYLTRRLVDVSQEVIIREEDCCTCDGITVSEISENGQVIETFAERIHGRYPAPDIVDEKTGEVLFTRDSMLTKDCASLLEAHGITSIKVRSVLTCEARTGVCAKCYGMNMAFGEPVGQGE
;
A
#
# COMPACT_ATOMS: atom_id res chain seq x y z
N SER A 1 19.69 -1.36 -12.54
CA SER A 1 19.41 -0.14 -11.78
C SER A 1 20.51 0.88 -12.02
N MET A 2 20.17 2.17 -12.15
CA MET A 2 21.12 3.28 -12.33
C MET A 2 22.17 3.34 -11.20
N ALA A 3 21.78 2.99 -9.98
CA ALA A 3 22.73 2.93 -8.86
C ALA A 3 23.83 1.87 -9.06
N GLN A 4 23.49 0.73 -9.63
CA GLN A 4 24.46 -0.32 -9.94
C GLN A 4 25.41 0.10 -11.09
N ILE A 5 24.88 0.72 -12.13
CA ILE A 5 25.70 1.24 -13.25
C ILE A 5 26.67 2.31 -12.75
N ARG A 6 26.25 3.20 -11.85
CA ARG A 6 27.10 4.21 -11.24
C ARG A 6 28.27 3.59 -10.47
N GLN A 7 28.05 2.51 -9.72
CA GLN A 7 29.10 1.81 -9.00
C GLN A 7 30.07 1.05 -9.92
N LEU A 8 29.61 0.58 -11.07
CA LEU A 8 30.43 -0.16 -12.02
C LEU A 8 31.31 0.75 -12.88
N ALA A 9 30.78 1.88 -13.32
CA ALA A 9 31.42 2.75 -14.34
C ALA A 9 31.68 4.19 -13.86
N GLY A 10 31.10 4.61 -12.76
CA GLY A 10 31.26 5.97 -12.21
C GLY A 10 32.14 5.99 -10.96
N MET A 11 31.52 6.33 -9.83
CA MET A 11 32.18 6.39 -8.53
C MET A 11 31.31 5.70 -7.49
N ARG A 12 31.89 4.92 -6.62
CA ARG A 12 31.14 4.22 -5.56
C ARG A 12 30.64 5.18 -4.47
N GLY A 13 31.43 6.19 -4.10
CA GLY A 13 31.03 7.27 -3.20
C GLY A 13 31.20 6.93 -1.72
N LEU A 14 30.35 7.56 -0.89
CA LEU A 14 30.39 7.40 0.56
C LEU A 14 29.80 6.06 1.01
N MET A 15 30.44 5.43 1.97
CA MET A 15 30.03 4.16 2.55
C MET A 15 29.55 4.34 3.98
N ALA A 16 28.64 3.47 4.42
CA ALA A 16 28.19 3.45 5.80
C ALA A 16 29.06 2.51 6.66
N ASP A 17 29.34 2.93 7.88
CA ASP A 17 29.96 2.11 8.91
C ASP A 17 28.94 1.07 9.46
N THR A 18 29.41 0.11 10.22
CA THR A 18 28.58 -0.90 10.91
C THR A 18 27.54 -0.29 11.84
N ALA A 19 27.80 0.89 12.41
CA ALA A 19 26.85 1.67 13.22
C ALA A 19 25.83 2.48 12.40
N GLY A 20 25.92 2.46 11.06
CA GLY A 20 25.03 3.23 10.16
C GLY A 20 25.49 4.68 9.92
N ARG A 21 26.63 5.11 10.48
CA ARG A 21 27.20 6.43 10.23
C ARG A 21 27.95 6.45 8.91
N THR A 22 27.88 7.56 8.19
CA THR A 22 28.62 7.74 6.95
C THR A 22 30.11 7.94 7.25
N ILE A 23 30.97 7.17 6.55
CA ILE A 23 32.40 7.32 6.60
C ILE A 23 32.78 8.52 5.73
N GLU A 24 33.55 9.46 6.29
CA GLU A 24 33.89 10.72 5.60
C GLU A 24 34.79 10.53 4.38
N ILE A 25 35.56 9.43 4.33
CA ILE A 25 36.46 9.12 3.20
C ILE A 25 35.62 8.46 2.07
N PRO A 26 35.42 9.15 0.94
CA PRO A 26 34.70 8.59 -0.19
C PRO A 26 35.55 7.60 -0.98
N ILE A 27 34.93 6.56 -1.52
CA ILE A 27 35.55 5.67 -2.50
C ILE A 27 35.39 6.32 -3.88
N LYS A 28 36.50 6.81 -4.44
CA LYS A 28 36.55 7.49 -5.73
C LYS A 28 36.60 6.53 -6.91
N ALA A 29 37.12 5.33 -6.70
CA ALA A 29 37.23 4.30 -7.71
C ALA A 29 35.87 3.60 -7.98
N ASN A 30 35.77 2.99 -9.14
CA ASN A 30 34.66 2.11 -9.53
C ASN A 30 35.13 0.64 -9.57
N PHE A 31 34.19 -0.28 -9.73
CA PHE A 31 34.53 -1.70 -9.81
C PHE A 31 35.32 -2.08 -11.08
N ARG A 32 35.17 -1.31 -12.17
CA ARG A 32 35.91 -1.54 -13.43
C ARG A 32 37.41 -1.24 -13.27
N GLU A 33 37.75 -0.17 -12.58
CA GLU A 33 39.14 0.24 -12.31
C GLU A 33 39.78 -0.60 -11.20
N GLY A 34 38.95 -1.13 -10.31
CA GLY A 34 39.39 -1.80 -9.09
C GLY A 34 39.57 -0.83 -7.92
N LEU A 35 39.47 -1.37 -6.73
CA LEU A 35 39.58 -0.62 -5.48
C LEU A 35 40.98 -0.74 -4.90
N SER A 36 41.49 0.32 -4.29
CA SER A 36 42.71 0.24 -3.44
C SER A 36 42.44 -0.63 -2.21
N VAL A 37 43.47 -1.08 -1.54
CA VAL A 37 43.33 -1.92 -0.33
C VAL A 37 42.53 -1.23 0.76
N LEU A 38 42.72 0.07 0.95
CA LEU A 38 41.96 0.86 1.91
C LEU A 38 40.49 0.99 1.53
N GLU A 39 40.19 1.29 0.27
CA GLU A 39 38.85 1.40 -0.25
C GLU A 39 38.12 0.07 -0.19
N TYR A 40 38.80 -1.04 -0.47
CA TYR A 40 38.25 -2.38 -0.33
C TYR A 40 37.90 -2.69 1.14
N PHE A 41 38.80 -2.36 2.07
CA PHE A 41 38.52 -2.56 3.49
C PHE A 41 37.32 -1.77 3.99
N ILE A 42 37.21 -0.49 3.63
CA ILE A 42 36.04 0.34 3.93
C ILE A 42 34.75 -0.29 3.32
N SER A 43 34.83 -0.74 2.09
CA SER A 43 33.75 -1.39 1.37
C SER A 43 33.29 -2.68 2.02
N SER A 44 34.23 -3.48 2.55
CA SER A 44 33.93 -4.76 3.19
C SER A 44 33.13 -4.60 4.50
N ARG A 45 33.31 -3.51 5.21
CA ARG A 45 32.51 -3.19 6.41
C ARG A 45 31.05 -2.96 6.07
N GLY A 46 30.79 -2.20 5.01
CA GLY A 46 29.42 -2.00 4.50
C GLY A 46 28.76 -3.29 4.02
N ALA A 47 29.51 -4.15 3.33
CA ALA A 47 29.01 -5.45 2.89
C ALA A 47 28.67 -6.37 4.09
N ARG A 48 29.51 -6.40 5.12
CA ARG A 48 29.23 -7.15 6.37
C ARG A 48 27.97 -6.62 7.05
N LYS A 49 27.82 -5.30 7.15
CA LYS A 49 26.59 -4.69 7.68
C LYS A 49 25.35 -5.12 6.88
N GLY A 50 25.41 -5.06 5.56
CA GLY A 50 24.30 -5.46 4.70
C GLY A 50 23.89 -6.92 4.90
N MET A 51 24.85 -7.83 5.01
CA MET A 51 24.58 -9.25 5.29
C MET A 51 23.96 -9.45 6.69
N ALA A 52 24.49 -8.79 7.71
CA ALA A 52 23.94 -8.89 9.06
C ALA A 52 22.52 -8.29 9.15
N ASP A 53 22.30 -7.12 8.56
CA ASP A 53 20.98 -6.47 8.51
C ASP A 53 19.94 -7.34 7.78
N THR A 54 20.32 -7.98 6.68
CA THR A 54 19.43 -8.89 5.95
C THR A 54 19.04 -10.11 6.81
N ALA A 55 20.01 -10.72 7.50
CA ALA A 55 19.75 -11.87 8.36
C ALA A 55 18.81 -11.52 9.53
N LEU A 56 19.01 -10.37 10.17
CA LEU A 56 18.15 -9.92 11.27
C LEU A 56 16.75 -9.52 10.79
N ARG A 57 16.67 -8.79 9.67
CA ARG A 57 15.39 -8.33 9.11
C ARG A 57 14.51 -9.48 8.64
N THR A 58 15.09 -10.58 8.22
CA THR A 58 14.35 -11.79 7.85
C THR A 58 13.53 -12.33 9.02
N ALA A 59 14.11 -12.35 10.22
CA ALA A 59 13.40 -12.78 11.43
C ALA A 59 12.22 -11.86 11.78
N ASP A 60 12.42 -10.55 11.72
CA ASP A 60 11.37 -9.55 11.98
C ASP A 60 10.22 -9.66 10.97
N SER A 61 10.56 -9.82 9.69
CA SER A 61 9.58 -10.02 8.61
C SER A 61 8.78 -11.31 8.81
N GLY A 62 9.45 -12.40 9.18
CA GLY A 62 8.80 -13.69 9.46
C GLY A 62 7.84 -13.60 10.65
N TYR A 63 8.25 -12.96 11.73
CA TYR A 63 7.39 -12.76 12.89
C TYR A 63 6.19 -11.85 12.59
N LEU A 64 6.38 -10.76 11.83
CA LEU A 64 5.30 -9.89 11.38
C LEU A 64 4.30 -10.68 10.53
N THR A 65 4.78 -11.43 9.54
CA THR A 65 3.95 -12.25 8.66
C THR A 65 3.13 -13.25 9.45
N ARG A 66 3.73 -13.96 10.41
CA ARG A 66 3.00 -14.90 11.27
C ARG A 66 1.87 -14.22 12.04
N ARG A 67 2.13 -13.07 12.68
CA ARG A 67 1.09 -12.34 13.40
C ARG A 67 -0.05 -11.87 12.51
N LEU A 68 0.26 -11.42 11.29
CA LEU A 68 -0.75 -11.02 10.31
C LEU A 68 -1.61 -12.21 9.88
N VAL A 69 -1.01 -13.36 9.61
CA VAL A 69 -1.74 -14.59 9.26
C VAL A 69 -2.62 -15.04 10.42
N ASP A 70 -2.10 -15.06 11.65
CA ASP A 70 -2.86 -15.47 12.84
C ASP A 70 -4.12 -14.61 13.06
N VAL A 71 -4.04 -13.30 12.79
CA VAL A 71 -5.18 -12.38 12.91
C VAL A 71 -6.13 -12.48 11.70
N SER A 72 -5.59 -12.63 10.49
CA SER A 72 -6.40 -12.59 9.26
C SER A 72 -7.08 -13.91 8.93
N GLN A 73 -6.65 -15.03 9.49
CA GLN A 73 -7.23 -16.36 9.19
C GLN A 73 -8.71 -16.50 9.56
N GLU A 74 -9.21 -15.69 10.47
CA GLU A 74 -10.62 -15.68 10.88
C GLU A 74 -11.49 -14.76 10.03
N VAL A 75 -10.87 -13.93 9.17
CA VAL A 75 -11.60 -13.02 8.27
C VAL A 75 -12.07 -13.82 7.05
N ILE A 76 -13.27 -14.36 7.16
CA ILE A 76 -13.93 -15.15 6.11
C ILE A 76 -15.23 -14.46 5.73
N ILE A 77 -15.55 -14.45 4.45
CA ILE A 77 -16.81 -13.92 3.94
C ILE A 77 -17.93 -14.90 4.27
N ARG A 78 -18.77 -14.55 5.25
CA ARG A 78 -19.86 -15.40 5.73
C ARG A 78 -21.22 -15.03 5.16
N GLU A 79 -21.43 -13.77 4.90
CA GLU A 79 -22.71 -13.20 4.47
C GLU A 79 -22.50 -12.35 3.20
N GLU A 80 -23.52 -12.25 2.39
CA GLU A 80 -23.49 -11.41 1.19
C GLU A 80 -23.58 -9.92 1.56
N ASP A 81 -24.51 -9.57 2.46
CA ASP A 81 -24.72 -8.21 2.92
C ASP A 81 -25.17 -8.17 4.38
N CYS A 82 -24.48 -7.42 5.23
CA CYS A 82 -24.89 -7.17 6.61
C CYS A 82 -25.90 -6.01 6.75
N CYS A 83 -26.30 -5.39 5.65
CA CYS A 83 -27.26 -4.28 5.57
C CYS A 83 -26.89 -3.02 6.36
N THR A 84 -25.64 -2.88 6.83
CA THR A 84 -25.22 -1.67 7.55
C THR A 84 -25.26 -0.44 6.65
N CYS A 85 -25.64 0.70 7.24
CA CYS A 85 -25.55 2.03 6.61
C CYS A 85 -24.29 2.77 7.06
N ASP A 86 -23.48 2.15 7.91
CA ASP A 86 -22.23 2.73 8.38
C ASP A 86 -21.07 2.44 7.44
N GLY A 87 -20.11 3.37 7.45
CA GLY A 87 -18.94 3.29 6.61
C GLY A 87 -17.92 4.33 7.01
N ILE A 88 -16.80 4.34 6.30
CA ILE A 88 -15.74 5.33 6.46
C ILE A 88 -15.83 6.38 5.35
N THR A 89 -15.59 7.63 5.70
CA THR A 89 -15.48 8.71 4.71
C THR A 89 -14.12 8.64 4.04
N VAL A 90 -14.11 8.60 2.72
CA VAL A 90 -12.92 8.49 1.88
C VAL A 90 -12.81 9.74 1.01
N SER A 91 -11.63 10.34 1.02
CA SER A 91 -11.22 11.46 0.18
C SER A 91 -9.79 11.24 -0.29
N GLU A 92 -9.28 12.08 -1.17
CA GLU A 92 -7.86 12.08 -1.57
C GLU A 92 -6.95 12.28 -0.36
N ILE A 93 -5.82 11.56 -0.33
CA ILE A 93 -4.77 11.77 0.66
C ILE A 93 -3.63 12.56 0.00
N SER A 94 -3.43 13.78 0.48
CA SER A 94 -2.30 14.62 0.09
C SER A 94 -1.51 15.06 1.30
N GLU A 95 -0.20 15.06 1.20
CA GLU A 95 0.73 15.52 2.23
C GLU A 95 1.74 16.50 1.61
N ASN A 96 1.89 17.67 2.23
CA ASN A 96 2.79 18.71 1.76
C ASN A 96 2.59 19.13 0.28
N GLY A 97 1.34 19.06 -0.22
CA GLY A 97 1.01 19.40 -1.61
C GLY A 97 1.32 18.30 -2.63
N GLN A 98 1.77 17.14 -2.17
CA GLN A 98 1.96 15.95 -3.01
C GLN A 98 0.84 14.96 -2.74
N VAL A 99 0.16 14.52 -3.80
CA VAL A 99 -0.87 13.48 -3.72
C VAL A 99 -0.19 12.13 -3.48
N ILE A 100 -0.50 11.49 -2.36
CA ILE A 100 0.00 10.16 -2.00
C ILE A 100 -0.91 9.10 -2.61
N GLU A 101 -2.21 9.27 -2.46
CA GLU A 101 -3.21 8.33 -2.96
C GLU A 101 -4.41 9.11 -3.51
N THR A 102 -4.75 8.84 -4.75
CA THR A 102 -5.84 9.54 -5.45
C THR A 102 -7.21 9.07 -4.96
N PHE A 103 -8.22 9.93 -5.09
CA PHE A 103 -9.60 9.56 -4.76
C PHE A 103 -10.06 8.29 -5.51
N ALA A 104 -9.71 8.17 -6.80
CA ALA A 104 -10.05 7.02 -7.64
C ALA A 104 -9.46 5.70 -7.12
N GLU A 105 -8.22 5.70 -6.63
CA GLU A 105 -7.58 4.51 -6.07
C GLU A 105 -8.23 4.08 -4.75
N ARG A 106 -8.64 5.05 -3.95
CA ARG A 106 -9.25 4.78 -2.64
C ARG A 106 -10.68 4.24 -2.70
N ILE A 107 -11.45 4.60 -3.71
CA ILE A 107 -12.84 4.11 -3.87
C ILE A 107 -12.93 2.84 -4.72
N HIS A 108 -11.89 2.53 -5.49
CA HIS A 108 -11.88 1.39 -6.39
C HIS A 108 -12.16 0.06 -5.66
N GLY A 109 -13.15 -0.69 -6.15
CA GLY A 109 -13.53 -1.98 -5.59
C GLY A 109 -14.33 -1.92 -4.28
N ARG A 110 -14.81 -0.74 -3.87
CA ARG A 110 -15.62 -0.57 -2.67
C ARG A 110 -17.08 -0.31 -3.03
N TYR A 111 -17.95 -0.57 -2.06
CA TYR A 111 -19.38 -0.25 -2.18
C TYR A 111 -19.70 1.02 -1.38
N PRO A 112 -20.56 1.92 -1.90
CA PRO A 112 -21.03 3.07 -1.12
C PRO A 112 -21.84 2.61 0.09
N ALA A 113 -21.76 3.33 1.20
CA ALA A 113 -22.58 3.04 2.38
C ALA A 113 -24.01 3.56 2.19
N PRO A 114 -24.26 4.86 1.88
CA PRO A 114 -25.51 5.37 1.36
C PRO A 114 -25.47 5.41 -0.17
N ASP A 115 -26.65 5.57 -0.81
CA ASP A 115 -26.70 5.94 -2.22
C ASP A 115 -26.04 7.30 -2.45
N ILE A 116 -25.26 7.41 -3.51
CA ILE A 116 -24.57 8.64 -3.87
C ILE A 116 -25.51 9.46 -4.75
N VAL A 117 -25.97 10.58 -4.22
CA VAL A 117 -26.90 11.51 -4.87
C VAL A 117 -26.17 12.79 -5.22
N ASP A 118 -26.38 13.31 -6.41
CA ASP A 118 -25.93 14.65 -6.78
C ASP A 118 -26.73 15.71 -6.02
N GLU A 119 -26.08 16.52 -5.22
CA GLU A 119 -26.71 17.59 -4.44
C GLU A 119 -27.40 18.67 -5.31
N LYS A 120 -27.01 18.80 -6.58
CA LYS A 120 -27.54 19.82 -7.50
C LYS A 120 -28.78 19.35 -8.26
N THR A 121 -28.77 18.11 -8.71
CA THR A 121 -29.86 17.55 -9.55
C THR A 121 -30.81 16.65 -8.75
N GLY A 122 -30.39 16.14 -7.60
CA GLY A 122 -31.15 15.16 -6.82
C GLY A 122 -31.21 13.77 -7.45
N GLU A 123 -30.44 13.54 -8.51
CA GLU A 123 -30.37 12.22 -9.16
C GLU A 123 -29.42 11.28 -8.42
N VAL A 124 -29.79 10.01 -8.33
CA VAL A 124 -28.92 8.95 -7.78
C VAL A 124 -27.87 8.58 -8.81
N LEU A 125 -26.63 8.93 -8.58
CA LEU A 125 -25.51 8.61 -9.45
C LEU A 125 -25.10 7.14 -9.31
N PHE A 126 -24.95 6.68 -8.07
CA PHE A 126 -24.60 5.29 -7.76
C PHE A 126 -25.40 4.79 -6.58
N THR A 127 -25.92 3.57 -6.71
CA THR A 127 -26.66 2.90 -5.63
C THR A 127 -25.69 2.20 -4.69
N ARG A 128 -26.13 1.97 -3.45
CA ARG A 128 -25.37 1.23 -2.43
C ARG A 128 -24.98 -0.19 -2.84
N ASP A 129 -25.64 -0.75 -3.86
CA ASP A 129 -25.42 -2.11 -4.34
C ASP A 129 -24.43 -2.18 -5.53
N SER A 130 -23.99 -1.03 -6.04
CA SER A 130 -23.04 -0.96 -7.14
C SER A 130 -21.60 -0.84 -6.64
N MET A 131 -20.72 -1.72 -7.13
CA MET A 131 -19.30 -1.62 -6.85
C MET A 131 -18.67 -0.45 -7.63
N LEU A 132 -17.92 0.39 -6.94
CA LEU A 132 -17.27 1.55 -7.53
C LEU A 132 -16.00 1.13 -8.28
N THR A 133 -15.87 1.58 -9.53
CA THR A 133 -14.68 1.42 -10.37
C THR A 133 -13.90 2.72 -10.46
N LYS A 134 -12.71 2.68 -11.07
CA LYS A 134 -11.93 3.90 -11.31
C LYS A 134 -12.66 4.91 -12.21
N ASP A 135 -13.45 4.42 -13.16
CA ASP A 135 -14.23 5.30 -14.06
C ASP A 135 -15.33 6.05 -13.32
N CYS A 136 -15.89 5.43 -12.26
CA CYS A 136 -16.88 6.07 -11.40
C CYS A 136 -16.29 7.30 -10.67
N ALA A 137 -15.00 7.26 -10.32
CA ALA A 137 -14.33 8.39 -9.67
C ALA A 137 -14.34 9.65 -10.55
N SER A 138 -14.03 9.49 -11.83
CA SER A 138 -14.01 10.61 -12.78
C SER A 138 -15.40 11.25 -12.94
N LEU A 139 -16.46 10.44 -12.89
CA LEU A 139 -17.84 10.95 -12.91
C LEU A 139 -18.17 11.69 -11.62
N LEU A 140 -17.79 11.18 -10.45
CA LEU A 140 -18.01 11.84 -9.16
C LEU A 140 -17.27 13.18 -9.07
N GLU A 141 -16.02 13.21 -9.53
CA GLU A 141 -15.22 14.45 -9.58
C GLU A 141 -15.83 15.49 -10.54
N ALA A 142 -16.37 15.06 -11.68
CA ALA A 142 -17.08 15.96 -12.62
C ALA A 142 -18.32 16.59 -11.99
N HIS A 143 -19.00 15.91 -11.07
CA HIS A 143 -20.11 16.45 -10.26
C HIS A 143 -19.63 17.22 -9.02
N GLY A 144 -18.33 17.33 -8.79
CA GLY A 144 -17.73 18.06 -7.67
C GLY A 144 -17.72 17.31 -6.34
N ILE A 145 -17.94 16.00 -6.37
CA ILE A 145 -17.93 15.13 -5.20
C ILE A 145 -16.49 14.63 -4.98
N THR A 146 -15.83 15.13 -3.95
CA THR A 146 -14.43 14.79 -3.59
C THR A 146 -14.32 13.88 -2.38
N SER A 147 -15.41 13.59 -1.71
CA SER A 147 -15.46 12.68 -0.57
C SER A 147 -16.77 11.91 -0.56
N ILE A 148 -16.71 10.63 -0.28
CA ILE A 148 -17.87 9.74 -0.17
C ILE A 148 -17.74 8.82 1.04
N LYS A 149 -18.88 8.34 1.55
CA LYS A 149 -18.93 7.34 2.61
C LYS A 149 -18.98 5.96 1.97
N VAL A 150 -17.94 5.14 2.16
CA VAL A 150 -17.85 3.77 1.62
C VAL A 150 -17.93 2.75 2.73
N ARG A 151 -18.43 1.57 2.39
CA ARG A 151 -18.47 0.42 3.31
C ARG A 151 -17.06 -0.07 3.61
N SER A 152 -16.86 -0.54 4.83
CA SER A 152 -15.58 -1.03 5.32
C SER A 152 -15.74 -2.26 6.19
N VAL A 153 -14.70 -3.09 6.20
CA VAL A 153 -14.58 -4.23 7.13
C VAL A 153 -14.66 -3.78 8.59
N LEU A 154 -14.17 -2.56 8.88
CA LEU A 154 -14.14 -1.99 10.24
C LEU A 154 -15.54 -1.62 10.77
N THR A 155 -16.49 -1.40 9.89
CA THR A 155 -17.87 -1.04 10.24
C THR A 155 -18.86 -2.13 9.89
N CYS A 156 -18.38 -3.34 9.62
CA CYS A 156 -19.22 -4.48 9.28
C CYS A 156 -19.97 -5.00 10.52
N GLU A 157 -21.28 -5.18 10.39
CA GLU A 157 -22.16 -5.69 11.46
C GLU A 157 -22.44 -7.19 11.36
N ALA A 158 -21.68 -7.92 10.51
CA ALA A 158 -21.78 -9.36 10.43
C ALA A 158 -21.43 -10.01 11.78
N ARG A 159 -22.19 -11.02 12.21
CA ARG A 159 -21.98 -11.69 13.51
C ARG A 159 -20.67 -12.45 13.58
N THR A 160 -20.24 -13.03 12.46
CA THR A 160 -19.00 -13.79 12.34
C THR A 160 -18.39 -13.51 10.99
N GLY A 161 -17.07 -13.27 10.96
CA GLY A 161 -16.39 -12.93 9.72
C GLY A 161 -16.77 -11.54 9.19
N VAL A 162 -16.88 -11.40 7.90
CA VAL A 162 -17.19 -10.15 7.19
C VAL A 162 -18.21 -10.43 6.09
N CYS A 163 -19.04 -9.45 5.71
CA CYS A 163 -19.90 -9.59 4.55
C CYS A 163 -19.18 -9.19 3.25
N ALA A 164 -19.62 -9.73 2.13
CA ALA A 164 -19.01 -9.49 0.82
C ALA A 164 -19.00 -8.00 0.43
N LYS A 165 -20.08 -7.27 0.66
CA LYS A 165 -20.17 -5.85 0.33
C LYS A 165 -19.28 -4.96 1.20
N CYS A 166 -19.06 -5.29 2.48
CA CYS A 166 -18.13 -4.55 3.34
C CYS A 166 -16.67 -4.82 2.99
N TYR A 167 -16.37 -6.02 2.52
CA TYR A 167 -15.04 -6.37 2.02
C TYR A 167 -14.79 -5.74 0.64
N GLY A 168 -15.73 -5.89 -0.29
CA GLY A 168 -15.67 -5.32 -1.63
C GLY A 168 -15.01 -6.25 -2.65
N MET A 169 -14.03 -5.75 -3.36
CA MET A 169 -13.35 -6.44 -4.44
C MET A 169 -12.23 -7.36 -3.93
N ASN A 170 -12.15 -8.57 -4.48
CA ASN A 170 -10.99 -9.44 -4.32
C ASN A 170 -9.81 -8.86 -5.10
N MET A 171 -8.77 -8.44 -4.40
CA MET A 171 -7.60 -7.78 -5.00
C MET A 171 -6.76 -8.69 -5.90
N ALA A 172 -6.91 -10.03 -5.80
CA ALA A 172 -6.17 -10.97 -6.63
C ALA A 172 -6.75 -11.07 -8.04
N PHE A 173 -8.09 -11.01 -8.17
CA PHE A 173 -8.79 -11.24 -9.43
C PHE A 173 -9.48 -9.99 -9.98
N GLY A 174 -9.71 -8.97 -9.15
CA GLY A 174 -10.44 -7.76 -9.56
C GLY A 174 -11.94 -7.92 -9.66
N GLU A 175 -12.50 -8.98 -9.09
CA GLU A 175 -13.93 -9.32 -9.08
C GLU A 175 -14.52 -9.16 -7.67
N PRO A 176 -15.85 -8.99 -7.53
CA PRO A 176 -16.50 -9.01 -6.23
C PRO A 176 -16.18 -10.31 -5.49
N VAL A 177 -15.90 -10.21 -4.19
CA VAL A 177 -15.57 -11.38 -3.36
C VAL A 177 -16.78 -12.30 -3.21
N GLY A 178 -16.54 -13.61 -3.26
CA GLY A 178 -17.55 -14.65 -3.05
C GLY A 178 -17.68 -15.08 -1.58
N GLN A 179 -18.80 -15.74 -1.24
CA GLN A 179 -18.96 -16.37 0.07
C GLN A 179 -17.98 -17.54 0.23
N GLY A 180 -17.35 -17.63 1.41
CA GLY A 180 -16.40 -18.68 1.74
C GLY A 180 -14.94 -18.34 1.42
N GLU A 181 -14.69 -17.20 0.77
CA GLU A 181 -13.33 -16.67 0.56
C GLU A 181 -12.78 -15.98 1.80
#